data_4fbca615148bc77ce5f0b543839918db
#
_entry.id   4fbca615148bc77ce5f0b543839918db
#
_cell.length_a   1.000
_cell.length_b   1.000
_cell.length_c   1.000
_cell.angle_alpha   90.00
_cell.angle_beta   90.00
_cell.angle_gamma   90.00
#
_symmetry.space_group_name_H-M   'P 1'
#
loop_
_entity.id
_entity.type
_entity.pdbx_description
1 polymer ?
#
loop_
_entity_poly.entity_id
_entity_poly.type
_entity_poly.pdbx_seq_one_letter_code
_entity_poly.pdbx_strand_id
1 'polypeptide(L)'
;MYTAEHFAEIFNSDHESNNPKNRSRAKGPEPEGVTTAKIADQTFAFIALERVGGVMVYNVTDPQNVTFVDYKNTRSTSKYEGDNGAEGIIYIAPENSPTSKPYVIVANEISGTLTIFEVNTSKLSNEDFIVEDVKTFNIFPNPATEETVYFNRAADVMVFDLNGRLMHQGKNEQSINIASYPSGVYLVKTSEGLIQKLIKK
;
A
#
# COMPACT_ATOMS: atom_id res chain seq x y z
N MET A 1 12.09 11.41 -10.48
CA MET A 1 11.41 11.81 -9.23
C MET A 1 10.43 10.71 -8.87
N TYR A 2 10.49 10.16 -7.64
CA TYR A 2 9.82 8.92 -7.21
C TYR A 2 8.33 8.84 -7.58
N THR A 3 7.54 9.87 -7.24
CA THR A 3 6.09 9.88 -7.56
C THR A 3 5.77 9.89 -9.05
N ALA A 4 6.63 10.48 -9.88
CA ALA A 4 6.44 10.47 -11.33
C ALA A 4 6.76 9.10 -11.96
N GLU A 5 7.60 8.30 -11.31
CA GLU A 5 8.05 7.00 -11.78
C GLU A 5 7.13 5.87 -11.31
N HIS A 6 6.64 5.96 -10.06
CA HIS A 6 5.89 4.88 -9.41
C HIS A 6 4.39 5.14 -9.27
N PHE A 7 3.94 6.39 -9.46
CA PHE A 7 2.54 6.83 -9.35
C PHE A 7 2.19 7.80 -10.48
N ALA A 8 2.57 7.44 -11.71
CA ALA A 8 2.43 8.31 -12.87
C ALA A 8 0.98 8.72 -13.14
N GLU A 9 0.02 7.85 -12.82
CA GLU A 9 -1.42 8.03 -13.05
C GLU A 9 -2.01 9.16 -12.19
N ILE A 10 -1.41 9.43 -11.04
CA ILE A 10 -1.85 10.49 -10.12
C ILE A 10 -0.76 11.53 -9.86
N PHE A 11 0.36 11.48 -10.59
CA PHE A 11 1.48 12.40 -10.38
C PHE A 11 1.04 13.86 -10.50
N ASN A 12 1.22 14.63 -9.41
CA ASN A 12 0.77 16.02 -9.31
C ASN A 12 -0.72 16.20 -9.69
N SER A 13 -1.57 15.22 -9.42
CA SER A 13 -3.01 15.40 -9.45
C SER A 13 -3.47 16.28 -8.28
N ASP A 14 -4.66 16.86 -8.42
CA ASP A 14 -5.35 17.50 -7.30
C ASP A 14 -6.11 16.47 -6.43
N HIS A 15 -6.82 16.97 -5.43
CA HIS A 15 -7.66 16.16 -4.57
C HIS A 15 -9.10 15.99 -5.12
N GLU A 16 -9.40 16.50 -6.32
CA GLU A 16 -10.75 16.44 -6.94
C GLU A 16 -10.82 15.40 -8.06
N SER A 17 -9.68 15.00 -8.59
CA SER A 17 -9.59 14.05 -9.70
C SER A 17 -8.25 13.34 -9.76
N ASN A 18 -8.19 12.22 -10.51
CA ASN A 18 -6.94 11.52 -10.80
C ASN A 18 -6.23 12.04 -12.07
N ASN A 19 -6.58 13.26 -12.55
CA ASN A 19 -5.94 13.82 -13.73
C ASN A 19 -4.47 14.16 -13.43
N PRO A 20 -3.49 13.43 -14.03
CA PRO A 20 -2.09 13.67 -13.73
C PRO A 20 -1.64 15.03 -14.21
N LYS A 21 -0.70 15.64 -13.51
CA LYS A 21 -0.03 16.90 -13.85
C LYS A 21 -0.92 18.16 -13.80
N ASN A 22 -2.21 18.06 -13.40
CA ASN A 22 -3.08 19.23 -13.37
C ASN A 22 -2.63 20.29 -12.35
N ARG A 23 -1.85 19.89 -11.31
CA ARG A 23 -1.22 20.80 -10.34
C ARG A 23 0.25 21.13 -10.64
N SER A 24 0.85 20.60 -11.71
CA SER A 24 2.29 20.79 -11.99
C SER A 24 2.68 22.26 -12.24
N ARG A 25 1.75 23.09 -12.69
CA ARG A 25 1.96 24.54 -12.91
C ARG A 25 1.59 25.39 -11.68
N ALA A 26 1.10 24.77 -10.62
CA ALA A 26 0.77 25.44 -9.38
C ALA A 26 1.74 24.98 -8.28
N LYS A 27 1.24 24.43 -7.18
CA LYS A 27 2.07 24.01 -6.03
C LYS A 27 2.47 22.52 -6.05
N GLY A 28 2.09 21.78 -7.11
CA GLY A 28 2.35 20.35 -7.22
C GLY A 28 1.59 19.52 -6.16
N PRO A 29 2.28 18.62 -5.44
CA PRO A 29 1.65 17.70 -4.48
C PRO A 29 1.19 18.37 -3.18
N GLU A 30 1.60 19.59 -2.91
CA GLU A 30 1.36 20.38 -1.69
C GLU A 30 1.69 19.60 -0.40
N PRO A 31 2.97 19.58 0.04
CA PRO A 31 3.32 19.15 1.37
C PRO A 31 2.72 20.11 2.41
N GLU A 32 1.81 19.61 3.26
CA GLU A 32 1.11 20.42 4.25
C GLU A 32 1.46 19.98 5.68
N GLY A 33 1.18 18.74 6.04
CA GLY A 33 1.47 18.22 7.36
C GLY A 33 2.87 17.62 7.48
N VAL A 34 3.51 17.82 8.62
CA VAL A 34 4.77 17.14 8.94
C VAL A 34 4.82 16.72 10.40
N THR A 35 5.30 15.51 10.64
CA THR A 35 5.70 15.05 11.98
C THR A 35 7.07 14.39 11.92
N THR A 36 7.78 14.39 13.03
CA THR A 36 9.10 13.75 13.11
C THR A 36 9.12 12.70 14.20
N ALA A 37 9.96 11.69 14.03
CA ALA A 37 10.20 10.68 15.04
C ALA A 37 11.68 10.33 15.12
N LYS A 38 12.18 10.15 16.35
CA LYS A 38 13.46 9.49 16.58
C LYS A 38 13.21 7.99 16.74
N ILE A 39 13.77 7.18 15.85
CA ILE A 39 13.66 5.73 15.84
C ILE A 39 15.07 5.17 15.88
N ALA A 40 15.40 4.45 16.95
CA ALA A 40 16.78 4.12 17.30
C ALA A 40 17.67 5.39 17.32
N ASP A 41 18.74 5.43 16.56
CA ASP A 41 19.66 6.58 16.50
C ASP A 41 19.39 7.52 15.30
N GLN A 42 18.30 7.30 14.57
CA GLN A 42 17.96 8.06 13.38
C GLN A 42 16.69 8.91 13.58
N THR A 43 16.65 10.05 12.91
CA THR A 43 15.48 10.93 12.90
C THR A 43 14.82 10.87 11.53
N PHE A 44 13.52 10.64 11.53
CA PHE A 44 12.70 10.57 10.31
C PHE A 44 11.67 11.69 10.29
N ALA A 45 11.43 12.24 9.10
CA ALA A 45 10.34 13.17 8.83
C ALA A 45 9.28 12.43 7.99
N PHE A 46 8.03 12.51 8.46
CA PHE A 46 6.84 12.01 7.77
C PHE A 46 6.07 13.23 7.25
N ILE A 47 5.90 13.32 5.95
CA ILE A 47 5.34 14.49 5.26
C ILE A 47 4.08 14.09 4.53
N ALA A 48 2.95 14.64 4.94
CA ALA A 48 1.67 14.45 4.27
C ALA A 48 1.60 15.31 3.00
N LEU A 49 1.12 14.74 1.91
CA LEU A 49 0.93 15.41 0.62
C LEU A 49 -0.57 15.64 0.39
N GLU A 50 -1.04 16.88 0.59
CA GLU A 50 -2.47 17.19 0.57
C GLU A 50 -3.11 16.82 -0.78
N ARG A 51 -2.52 17.24 -1.91
CA ARG A 51 -3.17 17.12 -3.23
C ARG A 51 -3.06 15.72 -3.84
N VAL A 52 -1.89 15.14 -3.81
CA VAL A 52 -1.67 13.82 -4.39
C VAL A 52 -2.03 12.70 -3.41
N GLY A 53 -2.10 13.03 -2.13
CA GLY A 53 -2.35 12.09 -1.04
C GLY A 53 -1.10 11.36 -0.56
N GLY A 54 -1.24 10.65 0.54
CA GLY A 54 -0.20 9.81 1.10
C GLY A 54 0.87 10.54 1.91
N VAL A 55 1.88 9.77 2.32
CA VAL A 55 2.96 10.21 3.21
C VAL A 55 4.31 9.88 2.60
N MET A 56 5.16 10.88 2.45
CA MET A 56 6.59 10.70 2.16
C MET A 56 7.39 10.61 3.44
N VAL A 57 8.36 9.72 3.46
CA VAL A 57 9.29 9.52 4.59
C VAL A 57 10.71 9.83 4.16
N TYR A 58 11.36 10.66 4.94
CA TYR A 58 12.77 11.01 4.76
C TYR A 58 13.57 10.76 6.03
N ASN A 59 14.78 10.25 5.88
CA ASN A 59 15.78 10.27 6.96
C ASN A 59 16.41 11.66 6.98
N VAL A 60 16.25 12.34 8.10
CA VAL A 60 16.73 13.71 8.34
C VAL A 60 17.74 13.75 9.49
N THR A 61 18.35 12.61 9.82
CA THR A 61 19.36 12.50 10.89
C THR A 61 20.52 13.46 10.67
N ASP A 62 20.99 13.53 9.44
CA ASP A 62 21.91 14.58 8.99
C ASP A 62 21.15 15.54 8.06
N PRO A 63 20.84 16.77 8.50
CA PRO A 63 20.09 17.71 7.68
C PRO A 63 20.86 18.23 6.46
N GLN A 64 22.17 17.96 6.37
CA GLN A 64 22.98 18.26 5.17
C GLN A 64 22.90 17.11 4.13
N ASN A 65 22.50 15.91 4.56
CA ASN A 65 22.42 14.70 3.73
C ASN A 65 21.07 13.99 3.94
N VAL A 66 19.98 14.69 3.62
CA VAL A 66 18.62 14.13 3.70
C VAL A 66 18.42 13.06 2.65
N THR A 67 17.95 11.89 3.04
CA THR A 67 17.67 10.77 2.12
C THR A 67 16.21 10.39 2.11
N PHE A 68 15.68 10.09 0.91
CA PHE A 68 14.34 9.54 0.76
C PHE A 68 14.31 8.10 1.29
N VAL A 69 13.24 7.78 2.01
CA VAL A 69 13.05 6.45 2.62
C VAL A 69 11.89 5.70 1.99
N ASP A 70 10.69 6.28 1.98
CA ASP A 70 9.50 5.59 1.49
C ASP A 70 8.41 6.61 1.08
N TYR A 71 7.43 6.13 0.33
CA TYR A 71 6.17 6.83 0.08
C TYR A 71 5.02 5.85 0.11
N LYS A 72 4.04 6.12 0.94
CA LYS A 72 2.80 5.33 1.03
C LYS A 72 1.60 6.18 0.69
N ASN A 73 0.76 5.66 -0.19
CA ASN A 73 -0.48 6.30 -0.58
C ASN A 73 -1.60 5.26 -0.67
N THR A 74 -2.73 5.57 -0.06
CA THR A 74 -3.93 4.73 -0.04
C THR A 74 -5.01 5.22 -1.01
N ARG A 75 -4.73 6.31 -1.74
CA ARG A 75 -5.56 6.77 -2.84
C ARG A 75 -5.53 5.78 -3.98
N SER A 76 -6.68 5.49 -4.57
CA SER A 76 -6.76 4.67 -5.78
C SER A 76 -6.16 5.40 -6.98
N THR A 77 -5.35 4.69 -7.78
CA THR A 77 -4.80 5.22 -9.04
C THR A 77 -5.75 5.04 -10.23
N SER A 78 -6.70 4.09 -10.14
CA SER A 78 -7.60 3.73 -11.24
C SER A 78 -8.94 4.46 -11.21
N LYS A 79 -9.35 4.94 -10.02
CA LYS A 79 -10.62 5.65 -9.82
C LYS A 79 -10.41 6.79 -8.83
N TYR A 80 -11.31 7.78 -8.87
CA TYR A 80 -11.34 8.81 -7.84
C TYR A 80 -12.02 8.24 -6.58
N GLU A 81 -11.24 7.54 -5.78
CA GLU A 81 -11.65 6.92 -4.52
C GLU A 81 -10.43 6.70 -3.62
N GLY A 82 -10.66 6.24 -2.40
CA GLY A 82 -9.64 6.04 -1.37
C GLY A 82 -9.40 7.30 -0.54
N ASP A 83 -8.26 7.38 0.11
CA ASP A 83 -7.94 8.50 1.00
C ASP A 83 -7.44 9.71 0.22
N ASN A 84 -8.01 10.87 0.49
CA ASN A 84 -7.72 12.13 -0.19
C ASN A 84 -7.66 13.30 0.79
N GLY A 85 -6.79 14.27 0.51
CA GLY A 85 -6.62 15.47 1.30
C GLY A 85 -5.83 15.21 2.58
N ALA A 86 -4.66 14.61 2.48
CA ALA A 86 -3.80 14.29 3.61
C ALA A 86 -3.21 15.59 4.21
N GLU A 87 -3.84 16.14 5.26
CA GLU A 87 -3.51 17.42 5.87
C GLU A 87 -2.89 17.26 7.25
N GLY A 88 -3.62 16.63 8.19
CA GLY A 88 -3.13 16.39 9.54
C GLY A 88 -2.31 15.11 9.65
N ILE A 89 -1.17 15.18 10.33
CA ILE A 89 -0.32 13.99 10.55
C ILE A 89 0.31 13.99 11.93
N ILE A 90 0.27 12.83 12.60
CA ILE A 90 0.95 12.61 13.88
C ILE A 90 1.71 11.29 13.90
N TYR A 91 2.79 11.24 14.67
CA TYR A 91 3.48 10.02 15.03
C TYR A 91 3.10 9.58 16.44
N ILE A 92 2.83 8.28 16.60
CA ILE A 92 2.61 7.65 17.90
C ILE A 92 3.78 6.70 18.17
N ALA A 93 4.54 6.99 19.22
CA ALA A 93 5.65 6.16 19.65
C ALA A 93 5.14 4.83 20.27
N PRO A 94 5.95 3.76 20.24
CA PRO A 94 5.56 2.45 20.78
C PRO A 94 5.05 2.50 22.23
N GLU A 95 5.67 3.31 23.06
CA GLU A 95 5.31 3.48 24.49
C GLU A 95 3.94 4.15 24.70
N ASN A 96 3.45 4.88 23.69
CA ASN A 96 2.13 5.55 23.69
C ASN A 96 1.07 4.76 22.90
N SER A 97 1.42 3.58 22.40
CA SER A 97 0.57 2.75 21.57
C SER A 97 0.05 1.54 22.36
N PRO A 98 -1.26 1.21 22.29
CA PRO A 98 -1.83 0.05 22.97
C PRO A 98 -1.28 -1.29 22.47
N THR A 99 -0.66 -1.30 21.28
CA THR A 99 -0.06 -2.50 20.67
C THR A 99 1.45 -2.56 20.83
N SER A 100 2.07 -1.57 21.51
CA SER A 100 3.52 -1.42 21.63
C SER A 100 4.24 -1.33 20.26
N LYS A 101 3.54 -0.84 19.24
CA LYS A 101 4.08 -0.60 17.90
C LYS A 101 3.98 0.88 17.55
N PRO A 102 4.92 1.43 16.76
CA PRO A 102 4.85 2.80 16.32
C PRO A 102 3.87 2.95 15.14
N TYR A 103 3.15 4.08 15.12
CA TYR A 103 2.21 4.40 14.05
C TYR A 103 2.38 5.84 13.56
N VAL A 104 2.04 6.04 12.29
CA VAL A 104 1.74 7.36 11.73
C VAL A 104 0.24 7.40 11.40
N ILE A 105 -0.45 8.41 11.92
CA ILE A 105 -1.88 8.63 11.66
C ILE A 105 -2.02 9.88 10.81
N VAL A 106 -2.77 9.76 9.74
CA VAL A 106 -3.06 10.83 8.79
C VAL A 106 -4.56 11.14 8.81
N ALA A 107 -4.89 12.41 8.97
CA ALA A 107 -6.26 12.91 8.79
C ALA A 107 -6.41 13.37 7.33
N ASN A 108 -7.33 12.75 6.62
CA ASN A 108 -7.62 13.05 5.21
C ASN A 108 -8.90 13.89 5.15
N GLU A 109 -8.75 15.21 4.93
CA GLU A 109 -9.83 16.20 5.00
C GLU A 109 -10.92 15.89 3.96
N ILE A 110 -10.52 15.62 2.72
CA ILE A 110 -11.48 15.48 1.61
C ILE A 110 -12.26 14.18 1.69
N SER A 111 -11.60 13.05 2.00
CA SER A 111 -12.29 11.76 2.18
C SER A 111 -12.96 11.61 3.54
N GLY A 112 -12.64 12.48 4.52
CA GLY A 112 -13.16 12.38 5.88
C GLY A 112 -12.72 11.12 6.62
N THR A 113 -11.51 10.63 6.33
CA THR A 113 -10.96 9.36 6.85
C THR A 113 -9.72 9.60 7.70
N LEU A 114 -9.43 8.61 8.57
CA LEU A 114 -8.14 8.49 9.25
C LEU A 114 -7.41 7.28 8.70
N THR A 115 -6.22 7.50 8.15
CA THR A 115 -5.33 6.42 7.71
C THR A 115 -4.29 6.14 8.78
N ILE A 116 -4.13 4.88 9.15
CA ILE A 116 -3.18 4.45 10.18
C ILE A 116 -2.13 3.55 9.52
N PHE A 117 -0.89 4.02 9.51
CA PHE A 117 0.27 3.25 9.03
C PHE A 117 1.07 2.73 10.22
N GLU A 118 1.29 1.42 10.30
CA GLU A 118 2.30 0.85 11.20
C GLU A 118 3.69 1.17 10.63
N VAL A 119 4.56 1.76 11.46
CA VAL A 119 5.94 2.07 11.06
C VAL A 119 6.81 0.84 11.28
N ASN A 120 7.32 0.26 10.19
CA ASN A 120 8.22 -0.89 10.26
C ASN A 120 9.65 -0.42 10.57
N THR A 121 10.01 -0.45 11.85
CA THR A 121 11.31 0.03 12.32
C THR A 121 12.48 -0.85 11.88
N SER A 122 12.27 -2.11 11.55
CA SER A 122 13.34 -2.99 11.07
C SER A 122 13.80 -2.66 9.64
N LYS A 123 12.96 -1.95 8.87
CA LYS A 123 13.30 -1.44 7.53
C LYS A 123 13.94 -0.06 7.57
N LEU A 124 13.91 0.63 8.70
CA LEU A 124 14.46 1.97 8.84
C LEU A 124 15.94 1.99 9.30
N SER A 125 16.48 0.84 9.76
CA SER A 125 17.86 0.70 10.20
C SER A 125 18.70 0.02 9.14
N ASN A 126 19.44 0.82 8.36
CA ASN A 126 20.58 0.50 7.49
C ASN A 126 20.43 -0.43 6.28
N GLU A 127 21.01 0.10 5.20
CA GLU A 127 21.61 -0.56 4.03
C GLU A 127 20.66 -1.45 3.22
N ASP A 128 20.48 -1.04 1.98
CA ASP A 128 19.65 -1.65 0.96
C ASP A 128 18.13 -1.44 1.14
N PHE A 129 17.66 -0.20 0.88
CA PHE A 129 16.32 -0.02 0.33
C PHE A 129 16.27 -0.66 -1.05
N ILE A 130 16.32 -1.99 -1.07
CA ILE A 130 15.63 -2.71 -2.12
C ILE A 130 14.16 -2.33 -1.90
N VAL A 131 13.59 -1.59 -2.83
CA VAL A 131 12.14 -1.59 -3.01
C VAL A 131 11.79 -3.07 -3.14
N GLU A 132 11.43 -3.71 -2.02
CA GLU A 132 10.68 -4.94 -2.15
C GLU A 132 9.42 -4.49 -2.88
N ASP A 133 9.41 -4.75 -4.18
CA ASP A 133 8.19 -4.78 -4.96
C ASP A 133 7.13 -5.34 -4.02
N VAL A 134 6.13 -4.54 -3.70
CA VAL A 134 4.99 -5.05 -2.93
C VAL A 134 4.52 -6.21 -3.78
N LYS A 135 4.92 -7.43 -3.37
CA LYS A 135 4.63 -8.63 -4.14
C LYS A 135 3.12 -8.79 -4.16
N THR A 136 2.51 -8.03 -5.06
CA THR A 136 1.08 -8.13 -5.26
C THR A 136 0.80 -9.52 -5.82
N PHE A 137 -0.10 -10.21 -5.19
CA PHE A 137 -0.61 -11.47 -5.69
C PHE A 137 -2.03 -11.22 -6.20
N ASN A 138 -2.20 -11.23 -7.52
CA ASN A 138 -3.46 -10.96 -8.18
C ASN A 138 -3.96 -12.20 -8.92
N ILE A 139 -5.28 -12.38 -8.94
CA ILE A 139 -5.96 -13.50 -9.58
C ILE A 139 -6.83 -12.95 -10.70
N PHE A 140 -6.71 -13.53 -11.89
CA PHE A 140 -7.53 -13.14 -13.05
C PHE A 140 -7.86 -14.34 -13.95
N PRO A 141 -9.07 -14.32 -14.58
CA PRO A 141 -10.16 -13.37 -14.36
C PRO A 141 -10.77 -13.53 -12.96
N ASN A 142 -11.19 -12.42 -12.35
CA ASN A 142 -11.91 -12.45 -11.09
C ASN A 142 -12.98 -11.32 -11.07
N PRO A 143 -14.29 -11.63 -11.12
CA PRO A 143 -14.89 -12.97 -11.04
C PRO A 143 -14.53 -13.90 -12.20
N ALA A 144 -14.33 -15.19 -11.86
CA ALA A 144 -14.04 -16.23 -12.84
C ALA A 144 -15.33 -16.77 -13.46
N THR A 145 -15.40 -16.77 -14.79
CA THR A 145 -16.44 -17.38 -15.61
C THR A 145 -15.93 -18.62 -16.37
N GLU A 146 -14.62 -18.79 -16.36
CA GLU A 146 -13.92 -19.89 -17.02
C GLU A 146 -13.43 -20.93 -16.01
N GLU A 147 -12.95 -22.04 -16.52
CA GLU A 147 -12.46 -23.15 -15.68
C GLU A 147 -11.08 -22.93 -15.09
N THR A 148 -10.34 -21.94 -15.59
CA THR A 148 -8.97 -21.66 -15.16
C THR A 148 -8.83 -20.20 -14.72
N VAL A 149 -8.16 -19.99 -13.61
CA VAL A 149 -7.71 -18.67 -13.17
C VAL A 149 -6.19 -18.63 -13.13
N TYR A 150 -5.64 -17.46 -13.42
CA TYR A 150 -4.20 -17.21 -13.51
C TYR A 150 -3.75 -16.29 -12.38
N PHE A 151 -2.48 -16.34 -12.10
CA PHE A 151 -1.82 -15.47 -11.14
C PHE A 151 -0.83 -14.55 -11.87
N ASN A 152 -0.67 -13.32 -11.39
CA ASN A 152 0.30 -12.37 -11.95
C ASN A 152 1.75 -12.83 -11.75
N ARG A 153 2.01 -13.80 -10.88
CA ARG A 153 3.29 -14.45 -10.65
C ARG A 153 3.11 -15.87 -10.12
N ALA A 154 4.12 -16.70 -10.30
CA ALA A 154 4.15 -18.03 -9.70
C ALA A 154 4.21 -17.93 -8.16
N ALA A 155 3.44 -18.78 -7.49
CA ALA A 155 3.39 -18.84 -6.02
C ALA A 155 3.02 -20.25 -5.52
N ASP A 156 3.40 -20.53 -4.29
CA ASP A 156 2.84 -21.66 -3.56
C ASP A 156 1.48 -21.22 -3.02
N VAL A 157 0.42 -21.91 -3.42
CA VAL A 157 -0.95 -21.48 -3.12
C VAL A 157 -1.75 -22.56 -2.39
N MET A 158 -2.65 -22.11 -1.54
CA MET A 158 -3.71 -22.89 -0.92
C MET A 158 -5.04 -22.20 -1.19
N VAL A 159 -6.05 -22.93 -1.61
CA VAL A 159 -7.41 -22.43 -1.85
C VAL A 159 -8.36 -23.03 -0.82
N PHE A 160 -9.14 -22.18 -0.18
CA PHE A 160 -10.13 -22.59 0.82
C PHE A 160 -11.53 -22.13 0.41
N ASP A 161 -12.53 -22.92 0.72
CA ASP A 161 -13.92 -22.46 0.71
C ASP A 161 -14.22 -21.60 1.96
N LEU A 162 -15.40 -21.00 2.02
CA LEU A 162 -15.81 -20.16 3.16
C LEU A 162 -15.97 -20.93 4.49
N ASN A 163 -16.02 -22.26 4.45
CA ASN A 163 -16.06 -23.12 5.64
C ASN A 163 -14.64 -23.49 6.12
N GLY A 164 -13.60 -22.98 5.46
CA GLY A 164 -12.21 -23.29 5.76
C GLY A 164 -11.72 -24.63 5.24
N ARG A 165 -12.51 -25.31 4.37
CA ARG A 165 -12.08 -26.56 3.76
C ARG A 165 -11.06 -26.29 2.66
N LEU A 166 -9.93 -26.99 2.70
CA LEU A 166 -8.92 -26.94 1.65
C LEU A 166 -9.45 -27.56 0.36
N MET A 167 -9.49 -26.77 -0.70
CA MET A 167 -9.94 -27.16 -2.04
C MET A 167 -8.79 -27.50 -2.97
N HIS A 168 -7.64 -26.80 -2.79
CA HIS A 168 -6.44 -26.99 -3.60
C HIS A 168 -5.19 -26.60 -2.83
N GLN A 169 -4.08 -27.27 -3.14
CA GLN A 169 -2.75 -26.87 -2.68
C GLN A 169 -1.74 -27.22 -3.76
N GLY A 170 -0.94 -26.23 -4.15
CA GLY A 170 0.11 -26.37 -5.16
C GLY A 170 1.33 -25.53 -4.89
N LYS A 171 2.45 -25.85 -5.53
CA LYS A 171 3.72 -25.15 -5.40
C LYS A 171 4.12 -24.56 -6.74
N ASN A 172 4.63 -23.32 -6.68
CA ASN A 172 5.14 -22.59 -7.85
C ASN A 172 4.15 -22.55 -9.03
N GLU A 173 2.86 -22.38 -8.72
CA GLU A 173 1.80 -22.35 -9.72
C GLU A 173 1.56 -20.94 -10.27
N GLN A 174 1.31 -20.83 -11.56
CA GLN A 174 0.88 -19.61 -12.25
C GLN A 174 -0.61 -19.62 -12.59
N SER A 175 -1.28 -20.77 -12.43
CA SER A 175 -2.71 -20.93 -12.67
C SER A 175 -3.26 -22.12 -11.91
N ILE A 176 -4.56 -22.12 -11.66
CA ILE A 176 -5.28 -23.27 -11.10
C ILE A 176 -6.55 -23.55 -11.91
N ASN A 177 -6.88 -24.85 -12.05
CA ASN A 177 -8.15 -25.25 -12.62
C ASN A 177 -9.22 -25.30 -11.52
N ILE A 178 -10.30 -24.57 -11.73
CA ILE A 178 -11.45 -24.46 -10.81
C ILE A 178 -12.74 -25.06 -11.39
N ALA A 179 -12.66 -25.85 -12.46
CA ALA A 179 -13.82 -26.43 -13.13
C ALA A 179 -14.75 -27.17 -12.16
N SER A 180 -14.16 -27.93 -11.24
CA SER A 180 -14.90 -28.73 -10.24
C SER A 180 -15.43 -27.92 -9.06
N TYR A 181 -15.14 -26.63 -8.96
CA TYR A 181 -15.59 -25.81 -7.84
C TYR A 181 -17.04 -25.37 -8.08
N PRO A 182 -17.92 -25.44 -7.08
CA PRO A 182 -19.22 -24.77 -7.14
C PRO A 182 -19.09 -23.25 -7.32
N SER A 183 -20.12 -22.60 -7.88
CA SER A 183 -20.19 -21.14 -7.87
C SER A 183 -20.16 -20.63 -6.43
N GLY A 184 -19.34 -19.64 -6.18
CA GLY A 184 -19.14 -19.14 -4.82
C GLY A 184 -17.88 -18.30 -4.63
N VAL A 185 -17.54 -18.08 -3.36
CA VAL A 185 -16.37 -17.30 -2.94
C VAL A 185 -15.36 -18.26 -2.32
N TYR A 186 -14.10 -18.06 -2.69
CA TYR A 186 -12.94 -18.81 -2.21
C TYR A 186 -11.87 -17.85 -1.73
N LEU A 187 -11.03 -18.31 -0.81
CA LEU A 187 -9.85 -17.59 -0.34
C LEU A 187 -8.60 -18.29 -0.87
N VAL A 188 -7.80 -17.60 -1.62
CA VAL A 188 -6.50 -18.06 -2.11
C VAL A 188 -5.41 -17.44 -1.24
N LYS A 189 -4.68 -18.29 -0.52
CA LYS A 189 -3.59 -17.89 0.38
C LYS A 189 -2.26 -18.36 -0.19
N THR A 190 -1.27 -17.47 -0.23
CA THR A 190 0.10 -17.84 -0.60
C THR A 190 0.92 -18.26 0.62
N SER A 191 2.03 -18.99 0.41
CA SER A 191 2.99 -19.32 1.46
C SER A 191 3.63 -18.08 2.10
N GLU A 192 3.64 -16.95 1.38
CA GLU A 192 4.13 -15.66 1.85
C GLU A 192 3.10 -14.91 2.74
N GLY A 193 1.91 -15.50 2.94
CA GLY A 193 0.85 -14.93 3.79
C GLY A 193 -0.11 -13.99 3.08
N LEU A 194 0.03 -13.75 1.77
CA LEU A 194 -0.92 -12.95 1.00
C LEU A 194 -2.23 -13.71 0.83
N ILE A 195 -3.35 -13.02 0.94
CA ILE A 195 -4.70 -13.60 0.79
C ILE A 195 -5.47 -12.80 -0.26
N GLN A 196 -6.04 -13.51 -1.23
CA GLN A 196 -6.90 -12.94 -2.26
C GLN A 196 -8.25 -13.66 -2.29
N LYS A 197 -9.30 -12.89 -2.53
CA LYS A 197 -10.64 -13.42 -2.77
C LYS A 197 -10.78 -13.83 -4.22
N LEU A 198 -11.23 -15.05 -4.47
CA LEU A 198 -11.62 -15.56 -5.78
C LEU A 198 -13.15 -15.74 -5.79
N ILE A 199 -13.81 -15.19 -6.80
CA ILE A 199 -15.26 -15.36 -7.03
C ILE A 199 -15.45 -16.21 -8.26
N LYS A 200 -16.07 -17.37 -8.12
CA LYS A 200 -16.53 -18.21 -9.25
C LYS A 200 -18.02 -17.97 -9.50
N LYS A 201 -18.35 -17.62 -10.74
CA LYS A 201 -19.74 -17.50 -11.24
C LYS A 201 -20.27 -18.81 -11.76
#